data_1a40f8951d0ad633302b8ae0544d6242
#
_entry.id   1a40f8951d0ad633302b8ae0544d6242
#
_cell.length_a   1.000
_cell.length_b   1.000
_cell.length_c   1.000
_cell.angle_alpha   90.00
_cell.angle_beta   90.00
_cell.angle_gamma   90.00
#
_symmetry.space_group_name_H-M   'P 1'
#
loop_
_entity.id
_entity.type
_entity.pdbx_description
1 polymer ?
#
loop_
_entity_poly.entity_id
_entity_poly.type
_entity_poly.pdbx_seq_one_letter_code
_entity_poly.pdbx_strand_id
1 'polypeptide(L)'
;MENQTIKELTSFIKNSPTAFHAVKSIRDILTKEGFQELKESEKWKIEKGGKYYVTRNHSSILAFKVGNQLDEYSFHVTASHSDSPTLKIKENAEIEVKKKYTVLNTEGYGGMICSTWFDRPLSVAGRVIVKTDSGMETRLVKVERDLLMIPSLAIHMDRAVNEGRAINKQVDMLPVFAGSAKEPGEMKKLIAEEIGVEEEKIYGMDLFLYNRMEPSVWGRENEFLSCPQLDDLQCAFASLNGFLAGENAKNINVFACFDNEEVGSGTKQGAASTLLSDVLWRINKALGKDEEDFYRAVAGSFMLSCDNAHAVHPNYQQKTDVNNCNYMNEGIVIKSHAGQKYTSDAVSIAIFKAICEKAGVPVQFFANRSDAAGGSTLGNIAMAQVSMNTVDIGLPQLAMHSAYETSGVKDTGYLIEASKEFYSCHIKAAGDGLFEIA
;
A
#
# COMPACT_ATOMS: atom_id res chain seq x y z
N MET A 1 16.17 16.58 -8.60
CA MET A 1 15.00 16.16 -7.81
C MET A 1 14.58 14.73 -8.16
N GLU A 2 14.28 14.40 -9.40
CA GLU A 2 13.81 13.03 -9.78
C GLU A 2 14.73 11.90 -9.29
N ASN A 3 16.03 12.01 -9.48
CA ASN A 3 16.98 10.97 -9.05
C ASN A 3 17.01 10.77 -7.52
N GLN A 4 16.76 11.83 -6.74
CA GLN A 4 16.72 11.74 -5.28
C GLN A 4 15.41 11.09 -4.82
N THR A 5 14.26 11.49 -5.38
CA THR A 5 12.95 10.88 -5.09
C THR A 5 12.94 9.37 -5.36
N ILE A 6 13.52 8.94 -6.50
CA ILE A 6 13.63 7.52 -6.85
C ILE A 6 14.52 6.75 -5.86
N LYS A 7 15.64 7.33 -5.41
CA LYS A 7 16.50 6.71 -4.40
C LYS A 7 15.78 6.54 -3.05
N GLU A 8 15.03 7.55 -2.64
CA GLU A 8 14.27 7.51 -1.40
C GLU A 8 13.11 6.51 -1.48
N LEU A 9 12.35 6.50 -2.59
CA LEU A 9 11.32 5.51 -2.86
C LEU A 9 11.86 4.08 -2.82
N THR A 10 12.94 3.81 -3.57
CA THR A 10 13.51 2.46 -3.62
C THR A 10 14.10 2.03 -2.29
N SER A 11 14.65 2.94 -1.50
CA SER A 11 15.07 2.67 -0.12
C SER A 11 13.88 2.36 0.78
N PHE A 12 12.78 3.11 0.66
CA PHE A 12 11.55 2.87 1.41
C PHE A 12 10.97 1.49 1.08
N ILE A 13 10.84 1.13 -0.19
CA ILE A 13 10.34 -0.18 -0.63
C ILE A 13 11.26 -1.31 -0.13
N LYS A 14 12.56 -1.17 -0.27
CA LYS A 14 13.54 -2.15 0.20
C LYS A 14 13.45 -2.41 1.71
N ASN A 15 13.09 -1.40 2.49
CA ASN A 15 12.88 -1.51 3.94
C ASN A 15 11.47 -1.97 4.31
N SER A 16 10.58 -2.17 3.35
CA SER A 16 9.16 -2.46 3.53
C SER A 16 8.72 -3.79 2.88
N PRO A 17 9.40 -4.93 3.13
CA PRO A 17 9.10 -6.20 2.47
C PRO A 17 7.74 -6.82 2.86
N THR A 18 7.05 -6.29 3.86
CA THR A 18 5.69 -6.68 4.26
C THR A 18 4.93 -5.46 4.78
N ALA A 19 3.61 -5.54 4.90
CA ALA A 19 2.77 -4.50 5.49
C ALA A 19 3.27 -4.05 6.87
N PHE A 20 3.77 -4.97 7.70
CA PHE A 20 4.34 -4.66 9.01
C PHE A 20 5.58 -3.78 8.92
N HIS A 21 6.45 -4.07 7.95
CA HIS A 21 7.67 -3.28 7.72
C HIS A 21 7.35 -1.93 7.05
N ALA A 22 6.35 -1.87 6.17
CA ALA A 22 5.87 -0.63 5.58
C ALA A 22 5.38 0.34 6.66
N VAL A 23 4.54 -0.14 7.57
CA VAL A 23 4.06 0.66 8.71
C VAL A 23 5.22 1.06 9.63
N LYS A 24 6.20 0.18 9.87
CA LYS A 24 7.40 0.55 10.62
C LYS A 24 8.17 1.67 9.92
N SER A 25 8.41 1.57 8.62
CA SER A 25 9.12 2.59 7.84
C SER A 25 8.39 3.94 7.88
N ILE A 26 7.07 3.94 7.71
CA ILE A 26 6.22 5.14 7.83
C ILE A 26 6.30 5.73 9.23
N ARG A 27 6.16 4.91 10.27
CA ARG A 27 6.25 5.34 11.68
C ARG A 27 7.61 5.96 12.00
N ASP A 28 8.70 5.36 11.51
CA ASP A 28 10.05 5.87 11.75
C ASP A 28 10.24 7.26 11.11
N ILE A 29 9.70 7.47 9.89
CA ILE A 29 9.67 8.78 9.22
C ILE A 29 8.85 9.78 10.05
N LEU A 30 7.61 9.43 10.42
CA LEU A 30 6.73 10.29 11.19
C LEU A 30 7.34 10.69 12.55
N THR A 31 7.96 9.73 13.24
CA THR A 31 8.63 9.99 14.53
C THR A 31 9.78 10.99 14.36
N LYS A 32 10.57 10.85 13.30
CA LYS A 32 11.66 11.79 12.96
C LYS A 32 11.12 13.20 12.66
N GLU A 33 9.93 13.30 12.06
CA GLU A 33 9.24 14.55 11.75
C GLU A 33 8.44 15.11 12.95
N GLY A 34 8.59 14.52 14.15
CA GLY A 34 8.04 15.02 15.40
C GLY A 34 6.58 14.65 15.66
N PHE A 35 6.04 13.65 14.97
CA PHE A 35 4.70 13.12 15.25
C PHE A 35 4.70 12.29 16.55
N GLN A 36 3.64 12.42 17.33
CA GLN A 36 3.43 11.67 18.56
C GLN A 36 2.53 10.45 18.32
N GLU A 37 2.93 9.31 18.86
CA GLU A 37 2.09 8.11 18.81
C GLU A 37 0.92 8.21 19.76
N LEU A 38 -0.28 7.90 19.28
CA LEU A 38 -1.50 7.75 20.08
C LEU A 38 -1.89 6.27 20.12
N LYS A 39 -2.18 5.74 21.30
CA LYS A 39 -2.66 4.37 21.45
C LYS A 39 -4.19 4.31 21.40
N GLU A 40 -4.75 3.35 20.66
CA GLU A 40 -6.20 3.19 20.57
C GLU A 40 -6.84 2.88 21.93
N SER A 41 -6.13 2.20 22.82
CA SER A 41 -6.58 1.83 24.16
C SER A 41 -6.57 2.99 25.18
N GLU A 42 -5.99 4.14 24.82
CA GLU A 42 -5.84 5.30 25.71
C GLU A 42 -6.79 6.44 25.33
N LYS A 43 -7.06 7.35 26.29
CA LYS A 43 -7.77 8.60 26.00
C LYS A 43 -6.81 9.58 25.32
N TRP A 44 -7.21 10.07 24.14
CA TRP A 44 -6.39 10.98 23.37
C TRP A 44 -6.45 12.41 23.92
N LYS A 45 -5.29 13.06 23.93
CA LYS A 45 -5.14 14.49 24.13
C LYS A 45 -4.58 15.07 22.84
N ILE A 46 -5.35 15.91 22.18
CA ILE A 46 -5.02 16.49 20.87
C ILE A 46 -5.07 18.00 21.01
N GLU A 47 -4.05 18.66 20.49
CA GLU A 47 -3.91 20.11 20.53
C GLU A 47 -3.94 20.68 19.09
N LYS A 48 -4.39 21.92 18.94
CA LYS A 48 -4.27 22.67 17.70
C LYS A 48 -2.79 22.80 17.31
N GLY A 49 -2.46 22.61 16.04
CA GLY A 49 -1.08 22.58 15.55
C GLY A 49 -0.33 21.27 15.86
N GLY A 50 -0.95 20.31 16.55
CA GLY A 50 -0.32 19.04 16.90
C GLY A 50 -0.21 18.08 15.72
N LYS A 51 0.74 17.15 15.83
CA LYS A 51 1.06 16.10 14.83
C LYS A 51 1.03 14.73 15.51
N TYR A 52 0.19 13.84 15.04
CA TYR A 52 -0.06 12.55 15.68
C TYR A 52 -0.16 11.41 14.68
N TYR A 53 0.09 10.19 15.16
CA TYR A 53 -0.24 8.98 14.40
C TYR A 53 -0.77 7.88 15.32
N VAL A 54 -1.50 6.95 14.75
CA VAL A 54 -2.04 5.75 15.39
C VAL A 54 -1.82 4.55 14.47
N THR A 55 -1.51 3.39 15.04
CA THR A 55 -1.36 2.14 14.30
C THR A 55 -2.40 1.13 14.74
N ARG A 56 -2.87 0.29 13.82
CA ARG A 56 -3.71 -0.87 14.14
C ARG A 56 -3.08 -2.13 13.56
N ASN A 57 -2.98 -3.18 14.37
CA ASN A 57 -2.39 -4.47 14.00
C ASN A 57 -0.91 -4.41 13.57
N HIS A 58 -0.19 -3.31 13.79
CA HIS A 58 1.14 -3.02 13.24
C HIS A 58 1.25 -3.08 11.70
N SER A 59 0.12 -3.11 10.99
CA SER A 59 0.08 -3.21 9.54
C SER A 59 -0.76 -2.13 8.86
N SER A 60 -1.46 -1.30 9.64
CA SER A 60 -2.11 -0.08 9.16
C SER A 60 -1.74 1.10 10.04
N ILE A 61 -1.66 2.29 9.43
CA ILE A 61 -1.29 3.52 10.12
C ILE A 61 -2.11 4.70 9.59
N LEU A 62 -2.61 5.53 10.51
CA LEU A 62 -3.19 6.83 10.21
C LEU A 62 -2.36 7.90 10.92
N ALA A 63 -1.90 8.90 10.16
CA ALA A 63 -1.22 10.07 10.72
C ALA A 63 -2.04 11.33 10.44
N PHE A 64 -2.03 12.31 11.34
CA PHE A 64 -2.76 13.54 11.11
C PHE A 64 -2.06 14.77 11.68
N LYS A 65 -2.27 15.90 10.99
CA LYS A 65 -1.86 17.24 11.41
C LYS A 65 -3.10 18.07 11.69
N VAL A 66 -3.14 18.74 12.82
CA VAL A 66 -4.28 19.52 13.28
C VAL A 66 -4.04 20.99 12.99
N GLY A 67 -4.91 21.62 12.22
CA GLY A 67 -4.83 23.06 11.96
C GLY A 67 -5.02 23.91 13.22
N ASN A 68 -4.69 25.19 13.11
CA ASN A 68 -4.81 26.17 14.23
C ASN A 68 -6.14 26.93 14.21
N GLN A 69 -6.86 26.97 13.06
CA GLN A 69 -8.09 27.73 12.83
C GLN A 69 -9.24 26.76 12.47
N LEU A 70 -9.81 26.12 13.50
CA LEU A 70 -10.80 25.04 13.33
C LEU A 70 -12.24 25.48 13.66
N ASP A 71 -12.63 26.72 13.36
CA ASP A 71 -14.01 27.16 13.55
C ASP A 71 -14.95 26.48 12.54
N GLU A 72 -14.52 26.43 11.27
CA GLU A 72 -15.06 25.58 10.22
C GLU A 72 -13.90 24.76 9.66
N TYR A 73 -13.88 23.45 9.92
CA TYR A 73 -12.79 22.59 9.47
C TYR A 73 -13.32 21.39 8.66
N SER A 74 -12.45 20.82 7.88
CA SER A 74 -12.69 19.57 7.15
C SER A 74 -11.49 18.63 7.27
N PHE A 75 -11.71 17.37 6.96
CA PHE A 75 -10.65 16.38 6.85
C PHE A 75 -10.17 16.30 5.40
N HIS A 76 -8.87 16.49 5.18
CA HIS A 76 -8.22 16.21 3.92
C HIS A 76 -7.46 14.91 4.04
N VAL A 77 -7.93 13.87 3.37
CA VAL A 77 -7.44 12.49 3.54
C VAL A 77 -6.75 12.01 2.27
N THR A 78 -5.54 11.45 2.38
CA THR A 78 -5.03 10.51 1.37
C THR A 78 -5.11 9.10 1.93
N ALA A 79 -5.49 8.14 1.11
CA ALA A 79 -5.61 6.74 1.49
C ALA A 79 -4.86 5.87 0.47
N SER A 80 -4.00 4.98 0.96
CA SER A 80 -3.18 4.02 0.23
C SER A 80 -3.14 2.69 0.98
N HIS A 81 -2.43 1.68 0.47
CA HIS A 81 -2.28 0.42 1.20
C HIS A 81 -0.82 -0.02 1.39
N SER A 82 -0.61 -0.89 2.36
CA SER A 82 0.70 -1.32 2.83
C SER A 82 1.08 -2.72 2.38
N ASP A 83 0.10 -3.51 1.97
CA ASP A 83 0.24 -4.90 1.53
C ASP A 83 0.48 -5.00 0.02
N SER A 84 0.92 -6.14 -0.44
CA SER A 84 1.16 -6.45 -1.86
C SER A 84 1.02 -7.96 -2.06
N PRO A 85 0.69 -8.46 -3.27
CA PRO A 85 0.56 -9.88 -3.54
C PRO A 85 1.86 -10.65 -3.27
N THR A 86 1.75 -11.75 -2.54
CA THR A 86 2.89 -12.58 -2.17
C THR A 86 2.47 -14.00 -1.80
N LEU A 87 3.42 -14.81 -1.29
CA LEU A 87 3.21 -16.13 -0.73
C LEU A 87 3.37 -16.08 0.79
N LYS A 88 2.32 -16.45 1.52
CA LYS A 88 2.36 -16.61 2.99
C LYS A 88 2.83 -18.01 3.34
N ILE A 89 3.74 -18.14 4.30
CA ILE A 89 4.18 -19.41 4.87
C ILE A 89 3.10 -19.90 5.83
N LYS A 90 2.68 -21.16 5.69
CA LYS A 90 1.70 -21.80 6.60
C LYS A 90 2.38 -22.22 7.91
N GLU A 91 1.57 -22.42 8.97
CA GLU A 91 2.06 -22.73 10.33
C GLU A 91 2.99 -23.94 10.36
N ASN A 92 2.61 -25.07 9.73
CA ASN A 92 3.45 -26.24 9.54
C ASN A 92 4.11 -26.13 8.16
N ALA A 93 5.30 -25.56 8.13
CA ALA A 93 5.90 -25.07 6.91
C ALA A 93 6.67 -26.14 6.12
N GLU A 94 7.37 -27.05 6.79
CA GLU A 94 8.31 -27.95 6.13
C GLU A 94 7.61 -29.14 5.48
N ILE A 95 7.94 -29.38 4.21
CA ILE A 95 7.53 -30.57 3.45
C ILE A 95 8.80 -31.28 2.98
N GLU A 96 8.99 -32.51 3.46
CA GLU A 96 10.08 -33.37 3.00
C GLU A 96 9.82 -33.91 1.59
N VAL A 97 10.82 -33.83 0.72
CA VAL A 97 10.78 -34.39 -0.63
C VAL A 97 11.86 -35.48 -0.76
N LYS A 98 11.43 -36.74 -0.72
CA LYS A 98 12.26 -37.97 -0.94
C LYS A 98 13.53 -38.01 -0.08
N LYS A 99 13.49 -37.48 1.13
CA LYS A 99 14.63 -37.40 2.08
C LYS A 99 15.84 -36.65 1.52
N LYS A 100 15.64 -35.79 0.50
CA LYS A 100 16.71 -35.05 -0.21
C LYS A 100 16.53 -33.55 -0.21
N TYR A 101 15.29 -33.08 -0.15
CA TYR A 101 14.97 -31.66 -0.12
C TYR A 101 13.94 -31.37 0.94
N THR A 102 13.91 -30.14 1.40
CA THR A 102 12.80 -29.55 2.12
C THR A 102 12.28 -28.37 1.32
N VAL A 103 10.97 -28.36 1.05
CA VAL A 103 10.26 -27.21 0.49
C VAL A 103 9.31 -26.64 1.54
N LEU A 104 8.91 -25.39 1.37
CA LEU A 104 7.97 -24.76 2.30
C LEU A 104 6.55 -24.82 1.79
N ASN A 105 5.62 -25.13 2.68
CA ASN A 105 4.19 -25.07 2.44
C ASN A 105 3.72 -23.62 2.50
N THR A 106 3.28 -23.11 1.36
CA THR A 106 2.85 -21.71 1.23
C THR A 106 1.43 -21.61 0.66
N GLU A 107 0.83 -20.46 0.83
CA GLU A 107 -0.43 -20.09 0.18
C GLU A 107 -0.34 -18.70 -0.44
N GLY A 108 -1.08 -18.47 -1.54
CA GLY A 108 -1.11 -17.18 -2.19
C GLY A 108 -1.87 -16.15 -1.36
N TYR A 109 -1.29 -14.99 -1.20
CA TYR A 109 -1.89 -13.78 -0.67
C TYR A 109 -2.09 -12.79 -1.82
N GLY A 110 -3.33 -12.40 -2.08
CA GLY A 110 -3.68 -11.53 -3.20
C GLY A 110 -3.63 -12.19 -4.59
N GLY A 111 -3.83 -11.38 -5.60
CA GLY A 111 -3.97 -11.76 -7.01
C GLY A 111 -2.67 -11.70 -7.81
N MET A 112 -1.64 -12.48 -7.45
CA MET A 112 -0.32 -12.44 -8.08
C MET A 112 -0.24 -13.00 -9.51
N ILE A 113 0.67 -12.47 -10.32
CA ILE A 113 1.11 -13.10 -11.57
C ILE A 113 2.10 -14.22 -11.22
N CYS A 114 1.60 -15.45 -11.09
CA CYS A 114 2.36 -16.59 -10.56
C CYS A 114 3.69 -16.84 -11.29
N SER A 115 3.73 -16.72 -12.61
CA SER A 115 4.93 -16.99 -13.42
C SER A 115 6.12 -16.10 -13.08
N THR A 116 5.88 -14.93 -12.52
CA THR A 116 6.93 -13.95 -12.17
C THR A 116 7.68 -14.28 -10.90
N TRP A 117 7.21 -15.26 -10.13
CA TRP A 117 7.82 -15.70 -8.87
C TRP A 117 8.86 -16.80 -9.03
N PHE A 118 8.93 -17.41 -10.21
CA PHE A 118 9.90 -18.48 -10.52
C PHE A 118 11.30 -17.90 -10.77
N ASP A 119 12.31 -18.71 -10.45
CA ASP A 119 13.74 -18.52 -10.76
C ASP A 119 14.31 -17.20 -10.24
N ARG A 120 13.78 -16.70 -9.11
CA ARG A 120 14.20 -15.45 -8.47
C ARG A 120 14.75 -15.71 -7.07
N PRO A 121 15.74 -14.93 -6.62
CA PRO A 121 16.18 -14.97 -5.23
C PRO A 121 15.04 -14.45 -4.34
N LEU A 122 14.58 -15.31 -3.43
CA LEU A 122 13.53 -15.00 -2.47
C LEU A 122 14.05 -15.11 -1.04
N SER A 123 13.40 -14.44 -0.12
CA SER A 123 13.63 -14.58 1.30
C SER A 123 12.33 -14.41 2.09
N VAL A 124 12.44 -14.39 3.41
CA VAL A 124 11.31 -14.36 4.35
C VAL A 124 11.37 -13.11 5.20
N ALA A 125 10.22 -12.45 5.34
CA ALA A 125 10.00 -11.35 6.27
C ALA A 125 8.61 -11.45 6.89
N GLY A 126 8.41 -10.78 8.02
CA GLY A 126 7.10 -10.77 8.67
C GLY A 126 7.17 -10.30 10.11
N ARG A 127 6.20 -10.76 10.90
CA ARG A 127 6.18 -10.54 12.34
C ARG A 127 6.16 -11.85 13.11
N VAL A 128 6.69 -11.77 14.32
CA VAL A 128 6.76 -12.88 15.28
C VAL A 128 6.17 -12.40 16.60
N ILE A 129 5.34 -13.22 17.20
CA ILE A 129 4.78 -12.96 18.52
C ILE A 129 5.62 -13.73 19.53
N VAL A 130 6.31 -13.00 20.39
CA VAL A 130 7.23 -13.53 21.40
C VAL A 130 6.60 -13.42 22.78
N LYS A 131 6.60 -14.51 23.53
CA LYS A 131 6.20 -14.51 24.95
C LYS A 131 7.29 -13.88 25.78
N THR A 132 6.90 -12.92 26.61
CA THR A 132 7.73 -12.25 27.63
C THR A 132 7.19 -12.52 29.01
N ASP A 133 7.89 -12.09 30.05
CA ASP A 133 7.43 -12.23 31.44
C ASP A 133 6.14 -11.44 31.73
N SER A 134 5.89 -10.36 30.97
CA SER A 134 4.73 -9.48 31.12
C SER A 134 3.60 -9.72 30.12
N GLY A 135 3.77 -10.64 29.16
CA GLY A 135 2.75 -10.92 28.13
C GLY A 135 3.30 -11.31 26.79
N MET A 136 2.73 -10.75 25.72
CA MET A 136 3.12 -11.01 24.33
C MET A 136 3.67 -9.76 23.69
N GLU A 137 4.78 -9.87 22.97
CA GLU A 137 5.42 -8.80 22.23
C GLU A 137 5.48 -9.13 20.75
N THR A 138 5.19 -8.15 19.90
CA THR A 138 5.38 -8.30 18.44
C THR A 138 6.78 -7.83 18.06
N ARG A 139 7.54 -8.69 17.39
CA ARG A 139 8.83 -8.36 16.77
C ARG A 139 8.78 -8.56 15.28
N LEU A 140 9.47 -7.70 14.53
CA LEU A 140 9.63 -7.87 13.09
C LEU A 140 10.86 -8.71 12.79
N VAL A 141 10.78 -9.51 11.74
CA VAL A 141 11.88 -10.29 11.22
C VAL A 141 12.01 -10.07 9.71
N LYS A 142 13.25 -9.94 9.25
CA LYS A 142 13.60 -9.84 7.84
C LYS A 142 14.91 -10.59 7.63
N VAL A 143 14.86 -11.73 6.95
CA VAL A 143 16.05 -12.52 6.64
C VAL A 143 16.76 -11.89 5.44
N GLU A 144 17.88 -11.20 5.67
CA GLU A 144 18.55 -10.37 4.66
C GLU A 144 19.56 -11.15 3.78
N ARG A 145 19.27 -12.40 3.45
CA ARG A 145 20.04 -13.21 2.50
C ARG A 145 19.10 -13.95 1.54
N ASP A 146 19.64 -14.39 0.42
CA ASP A 146 18.91 -15.27 -0.50
C ASP A 146 18.71 -16.61 0.20
N LEU A 147 17.46 -16.91 0.51
CA LEU A 147 17.10 -18.07 1.33
C LEU A 147 16.33 -19.12 0.56
N LEU A 148 15.50 -18.70 -0.37
CA LEU A 148 14.51 -19.53 -1.04
C LEU A 148 14.53 -19.30 -2.55
N MET A 149 14.07 -20.32 -3.29
CA MET A 149 13.78 -20.19 -4.72
C MET A 149 12.64 -21.11 -5.10
N ILE A 150 11.80 -20.70 -6.04
CA ILE A 150 10.80 -21.53 -6.69
C ILE A 150 11.37 -21.87 -8.09
N PRO A 151 11.99 -23.04 -8.28
CA PRO A 151 12.61 -23.36 -9.56
C PRO A 151 11.57 -23.76 -10.58
N SER A 152 11.71 -23.25 -11.81
CA SER A 152 10.94 -23.73 -12.97
C SER A 152 11.23 -25.18 -13.29
N LEU A 153 10.21 -25.89 -13.76
CA LEU A 153 10.43 -27.22 -14.34
C LEU A 153 11.17 -27.08 -15.66
N ALA A 154 12.21 -27.91 -15.88
CA ALA A 154 12.98 -27.85 -17.11
C ALA A 154 12.11 -28.08 -18.35
N ILE A 155 12.36 -27.36 -19.43
CA ILE A 155 11.59 -27.43 -20.70
C ILE A 155 11.48 -28.87 -21.24
N HIS A 156 12.50 -29.70 -20.99
CA HIS A 156 12.51 -31.11 -21.41
C HIS A 156 11.48 -31.98 -20.68
N MET A 157 11.03 -31.55 -19.51
CA MET A 157 10.05 -32.27 -18.67
C MET A 157 8.63 -31.68 -18.84
N ASP A 158 8.51 -30.49 -19.42
CA ASP A 158 7.24 -29.81 -19.74
C ASP A 158 7.37 -29.04 -21.05
N ARG A 159 7.27 -29.71 -22.17
CA ARG A 159 7.46 -29.13 -23.50
C ARG A 159 6.35 -28.14 -23.91
N ALA A 160 5.18 -28.25 -23.24
CA ALA A 160 4.02 -27.40 -23.50
C ALA A 160 4.00 -26.14 -22.62
N VAL A 161 5.02 -25.88 -21.82
CA VAL A 161 5.06 -24.75 -20.87
C VAL A 161 4.78 -23.39 -21.54
N ASN A 162 5.21 -23.20 -22.79
CA ASN A 162 4.99 -21.99 -23.56
C ASN A 162 3.64 -21.94 -24.31
N GLU A 163 2.82 -22.99 -24.21
CA GLU A 163 1.52 -23.12 -24.88
C GLU A 163 0.34 -22.81 -23.95
N GLY A 164 0.59 -22.26 -22.75
CA GLY A 164 -0.45 -21.81 -21.81
C GLY A 164 -0.72 -22.77 -20.64
N ARG A 165 0.31 -23.30 -20.01
CA ARG A 165 0.19 -24.12 -18.80
C ARG A 165 -0.43 -23.31 -17.65
N ALA A 166 -1.48 -23.86 -17.00
CA ALA A 166 -2.01 -23.33 -15.76
C ALA A 166 -1.07 -23.67 -14.58
N ILE A 167 -0.68 -22.64 -13.82
CA ILE A 167 0.17 -22.81 -12.63
C ILE A 167 -0.71 -23.15 -11.43
N ASN A 168 -0.42 -24.27 -10.75
CA ASN A 168 -1.06 -24.68 -9.53
C ASN A 168 -0.19 -24.29 -8.31
N LYS A 169 -0.65 -23.31 -7.52
CA LYS A 169 0.11 -22.81 -6.37
C LYS A 169 0.51 -23.89 -5.37
N GLN A 170 -0.33 -24.92 -5.18
CA GLN A 170 -0.06 -26.02 -4.22
C GLN A 170 1.01 -27.00 -4.72
N VAL A 171 1.23 -27.09 -6.01
CA VAL A 171 2.16 -28.06 -6.62
C VAL A 171 3.40 -27.37 -7.20
N ASP A 172 3.20 -26.27 -7.93
CA ASP A 172 4.26 -25.66 -8.73
C ASP A 172 5.03 -24.57 -7.97
N MET A 173 4.44 -24.00 -6.90
CA MET A 173 4.98 -22.79 -6.26
C MET A 173 5.50 -23.02 -4.81
N LEU A 174 5.85 -24.24 -4.48
CA LEU A 174 6.47 -24.53 -3.17
C LEU A 174 7.96 -24.18 -3.24
N PRO A 175 8.44 -23.19 -2.46
CA PRO A 175 9.84 -22.75 -2.54
C PRO A 175 10.78 -23.78 -1.91
N VAL A 176 11.89 -24.04 -2.56
CA VAL A 176 12.97 -24.89 -2.02
C VAL A 176 13.66 -24.14 -0.89
N PHE A 177 13.74 -24.78 0.27
CA PHE A 177 14.34 -24.26 1.49
C PHE A 177 15.68 -24.90 1.82
N ALA A 178 15.83 -26.21 1.62
CA ALA A 178 17.06 -26.92 1.93
C ALA A 178 17.34 -28.07 0.96
N GLY A 179 18.63 -28.32 0.68
CA GLY A 179 19.15 -29.48 -0.06
C GLY A 179 19.31 -30.72 0.82
N SER A 180 18.54 -30.84 1.89
CA SER A 180 18.48 -32.00 2.79
C SER A 180 17.10 -32.06 3.42
N ALA A 181 16.70 -33.24 3.92
CA ALA A 181 15.52 -33.33 4.77
C ALA A 181 15.78 -32.51 6.05
N LYS A 182 14.78 -31.76 6.46
CA LYS A 182 14.76 -30.98 7.70
C LYS A 182 13.61 -31.46 8.57
N GLU A 183 13.84 -31.49 9.86
CA GLU A 183 12.79 -31.79 10.82
C GLU A 183 11.74 -30.67 10.84
N PRO A 184 10.48 -30.96 11.21
CA PRO A 184 9.47 -29.93 11.44
C PRO A 184 9.96 -28.90 12.46
N GLY A 185 9.74 -27.59 12.15
CA GLY A 185 10.16 -26.47 13.02
C GLY A 185 11.47 -25.80 12.61
N GLU A 186 12.17 -26.26 11.59
CA GLU A 186 13.43 -25.62 11.14
C GLU A 186 13.24 -24.16 10.71
N MET A 187 12.09 -23.81 10.14
CA MET A 187 11.77 -22.40 9.85
C MET A 187 11.64 -21.59 11.14
N LYS A 188 10.92 -22.10 12.13
CA LYS A 188 10.75 -21.44 13.43
C LYS A 188 12.11 -21.25 14.14
N LYS A 189 12.97 -22.25 14.10
CA LYS A 189 14.33 -22.19 14.63
C LYS A 189 15.16 -21.12 13.93
N LEU A 190 15.16 -21.08 12.59
CA LEU A 190 15.83 -20.04 11.82
C LEU A 190 15.33 -18.64 12.22
N ILE A 191 14.03 -18.46 12.37
CA ILE A 191 13.45 -17.19 12.78
C ILE A 191 13.87 -16.83 14.22
N ALA A 192 13.91 -17.81 15.13
CA ALA A 192 14.37 -17.61 16.51
C ALA A 192 15.83 -17.12 16.54
N GLU A 193 16.69 -17.70 15.72
CA GLU A 193 18.09 -17.29 15.55
C GLU A 193 18.20 -15.86 15.01
N GLU A 194 17.42 -15.51 13.98
CA GLU A 194 17.44 -14.17 13.35
C GLU A 194 17.00 -13.04 14.31
N ILE A 195 16.07 -13.30 15.23
CA ILE A 195 15.59 -12.28 16.18
C ILE A 195 16.21 -12.44 17.59
N GLY A 196 17.10 -13.42 17.80
CA GLY A 196 17.83 -13.63 19.04
C GLY A 196 16.95 -14.03 20.23
N VAL A 197 16.02 -14.99 20.01
CA VAL A 197 15.14 -15.52 21.07
C VAL A 197 15.20 -17.05 21.11
N GLU A 198 14.79 -17.63 22.24
CA GLU A 198 14.55 -19.06 22.35
C GLU A 198 13.32 -19.46 21.54
N GLU A 199 13.38 -20.58 20.81
CA GLU A 199 12.32 -21.05 19.92
C GLU A 199 10.99 -21.25 20.66
N GLU A 200 11.04 -21.72 21.91
CA GLU A 200 9.87 -21.95 22.76
C GLU A 200 9.12 -20.66 23.13
N LYS A 201 9.78 -19.51 23.02
CA LYS A 201 9.17 -18.21 23.24
C LYS A 201 8.38 -17.69 22.04
N ILE A 202 8.51 -18.30 20.87
CA ILE A 202 7.73 -17.94 19.68
C ILE A 202 6.37 -18.63 19.75
N TYR A 203 5.31 -17.82 19.85
CA TYR A 203 3.91 -18.24 19.99
C TYR A 203 3.08 -18.09 18.73
N GLY A 204 3.55 -17.36 17.75
CA GLY A 204 2.89 -17.20 16.46
C GLY A 204 3.76 -16.42 15.48
N MET A 205 3.54 -16.65 14.20
CA MET A 205 4.29 -15.99 13.13
C MET A 205 3.37 -15.68 11.95
N ASP A 206 3.48 -14.48 11.40
CA ASP A 206 2.96 -14.15 10.08
C ASP A 206 4.15 -13.88 9.17
N LEU A 207 4.54 -14.88 8.39
CA LEU A 207 5.71 -14.84 7.53
C LEU A 207 5.31 -14.87 6.06
N PHE A 208 5.96 -14.01 5.28
CA PHE A 208 5.72 -13.86 3.86
C PHE A 208 7.03 -13.94 3.08
N LEU A 209 6.96 -14.43 1.86
CA LEU A 209 8.07 -14.38 0.94
C LEU A 209 8.20 -12.95 0.39
N TYR A 210 9.44 -12.52 0.15
CA TYR A 210 9.69 -11.30 -0.60
C TYR A 210 10.78 -11.50 -1.65
N ASN A 211 10.65 -10.78 -2.76
CA ASN A 211 11.62 -10.78 -3.83
C ASN A 211 12.83 -9.93 -3.43
N ARG A 212 14.03 -10.48 -3.58
CA ARG A 212 15.28 -9.82 -3.22
C ARG A 212 15.99 -9.12 -4.39
N MET A 213 15.38 -9.11 -5.56
CA MET A 213 15.94 -8.36 -6.69
C MET A 213 16.03 -6.87 -6.34
N GLU A 214 17.19 -6.30 -6.64
CA GLU A 214 17.40 -4.86 -6.43
C GLU A 214 16.55 -4.04 -7.41
N PRO A 215 16.04 -2.86 -6.98
CA PRO A 215 15.41 -1.91 -7.89
C PRO A 215 16.34 -1.51 -9.03
N SER A 216 15.78 -1.30 -10.21
CA SER A 216 16.53 -0.91 -11.41
C SER A 216 15.87 0.26 -12.13
N VAL A 217 16.65 1.28 -12.39
CA VAL A 217 16.30 2.35 -13.33
C VAL A 217 16.88 1.98 -14.69
N TRP A 218 16.04 1.96 -15.73
CA TRP A 218 16.39 1.45 -17.05
C TRP A 218 15.64 2.17 -18.16
N GLY A 219 15.88 1.75 -19.39
CA GLY A 219 15.40 2.38 -20.61
C GLY A 219 16.52 3.18 -21.28
N ARG A 220 16.29 3.62 -22.50
CA ARG A 220 17.30 4.35 -23.28
C ARG A 220 17.74 5.65 -22.60
N GLU A 221 16.80 6.30 -21.89
CA GLU A 221 17.01 7.59 -21.23
C GLU A 221 16.79 7.49 -19.70
N ASN A 222 16.80 6.26 -19.17
CA ASN A 222 16.54 5.95 -17.75
C ASN A 222 15.12 6.40 -17.31
N GLU A 223 14.14 6.23 -18.18
CA GLU A 223 12.76 6.69 -17.98
C GLU A 223 11.88 5.72 -17.19
N PHE A 224 12.35 4.49 -16.92
CA PHE A 224 11.60 3.46 -16.23
C PHE A 224 12.26 3.06 -14.90
N LEU A 225 11.43 2.79 -13.92
CA LEU A 225 11.80 2.16 -12.65
C LEU A 225 11.15 0.79 -12.56
N SER A 226 11.94 -0.25 -12.29
CA SER A 226 11.40 -1.56 -11.91
C SER A 226 11.83 -1.95 -10.52
N CYS A 227 10.89 -2.38 -9.70
CA CYS A 227 11.15 -2.95 -8.38
C CYS A 227 9.96 -3.78 -7.89
N PRO A 228 10.11 -4.58 -6.81
CA PRO A 228 8.98 -5.22 -6.15
C PRO A 228 8.02 -4.19 -5.55
N GLN A 229 6.73 -4.52 -5.39
CA GLN A 229 5.78 -3.83 -4.50
C GLN A 229 5.58 -2.32 -4.82
N LEU A 230 5.66 -1.92 -6.10
CA LEU A 230 5.26 -0.57 -6.51
C LEU A 230 3.79 -0.33 -6.20
N ASP A 231 2.96 -1.33 -6.42
CA ASP A 231 1.60 -1.42 -5.94
C ASP A 231 1.59 -1.92 -4.49
N ASP A 232 1.26 -1.09 -3.50
CA ASP A 232 0.91 0.33 -3.59
C ASP A 232 1.91 1.19 -2.78
N LEU A 233 3.10 0.64 -2.48
CA LEU A 233 4.12 1.38 -1.71
C LEU A 233 4.59 2.64 -2.44
N GLN A 234 4.43 2.74 -3.75
CA GLN A 234 4.73 3.95 -4.51
C GLN A 234 3.75 5.09 -4.18
N CYS A 235 2.43 4.81 -4.18
CA CYS A 235 1.44 5.79 -3.77
C CYS A 235 1.50 6.10 -2.27
N ALA A 236 1.75 5.09 -1.42
CA ALA A 236 1.92 5.28 0.01
C ALA A 236 3.11 6.21 0.32
N PHE A 237 4.26 6.00 -0.34
CA PHE A 237 5.42 6.87 -0.22
C PHE A 237 5.15 8.29 -0.73
N ALA A 238 4.53 8.42 -1.90
CA ALA A 238 4.28 9.72 -2.51
C ALA A 238 3.29 10.55 -1.69
N SER A 239 2.18 9.97 -1.27
CA SER A 239 1.17 10.64 -0.45
C SER A 239 1.69 10.98 0.95
N LEU A 240 2.54 10.14 1.56
CA LEU A 240 3.22 10.47 2.82
C LEU A 240 4.11 11.71 2.67
N ASN A 241 4.93 11.79 1.62
CA ASN A 241 5.80 12.94 1.40
C ASN A 241 5.00 14.22 1.12
N GLY A 242 3.94 14.15 0.31
CA GLY A 242 3.00 15.25 0.12
C GLY A 242 2.33 15.67 1.43
N PHE A 243 1.90 14.71 2.26
CA PHE A 243 1.35 14.97 3.60
C PHE A 243 2.35 15.70 4.51
N LEU A 244 3.60 15.29 4.53
CA LEU A 244 4.62 15.96 5.34
C LEU A 244 4.88 17.39 4.89
N ALA A 245 4.88 17.64 3.58
CA ALA A 245 5.19 18.92 2.98
C ALA A 245 4.01 19.93 2.97
N GLY A 246 2.76 19.46 2.89
CA GLY A 246 1.57 20.33 2.80
C GLY A 246 1.12 20.80 4.18
N GLU A 247 0.75 22.08 4.30
CA GLU A 247 0.26 22.67 5.56
C GLU A 247 -0.96 23.57 5.32
N ASN A 248 -1.96 23.46 6.17
CA ASN A 248 -3.12 24.33 6.17
C ASN A 248 -3.65 24.54 7.60
N ALA A 249 -3.92 25.80 7.95
CA ALA A 249 -4.40 26.15 9.31
C ALA A 249 -5.87 25.78 9.55
N LYS A 250 -6.67 25.57 8.51
CA LYS A 250 -8.13 25.36 8.58
C LYS A 250 -8.53 23.88 8.48
N ASN A 251 -7.59 22.99 8.14
CA ASN A 251 -7.89 21.58 7.91
C ASN A 251 -7.35 20.70 9.05
N ILE A 252 -7.87 19.48 9.10
CA ILE A 252 -7.22 18.34 9.71
C ILE A 252 -6.74 17.46 8.56
N ASN A 253 -5.44 17.52 8.27
CA ASN A 253 -4.81 16.72 7.24
C ASN A 253 -4.57 15.31 7.75
N VAL A 254 -4.97 14.29 7.00
CA VAL A 254 -4.89 12.88 7.39
C VAL A 254 -4.22 12.06 6.28
N PHE A 255 -3.17 11.36 6.63
CA PHE A 255 -2.57 10.30 5.82
C PHE A 255 -3.04 8.96 6.36
N ALA A 256 -3.62 8.11 5.52
CA ALA A 256 -4.04 6.76 5.87
C ALA A 256 -3.33 5.74 4.98
N CYS A 257 -2.80 4.67 5.58
CA CYS A 257 -2.25 3.52 4.87
C CYS A 257 -2.85 2.26 5.50
N PHE A 258 -3.70 1.58 4.75
CA PHE A 258 -4.46 0.40 5.19
C PHE A 258 -3.73 -0.89 4.84
N ASP A 259 -4.13 -2.00 5.46
CA ASP A 259 -3.67 -3.35 5.16
C ASP A 259 -4.78 -4.16 4.52
N ASN A 260 -4.41 -5.27 3.90
CA ASN A 260 -5.32 -6.28 3.32
C ASN A 260 -6.20 -5.76 2.15
N GLU A 261 -5.75 -4.74 1.43
CA GLU A 261 -6.42 -4.31 0.20
C GLU A 261 -6.50 -5.47 -0.79
N GLU A 262 -5.37 -6.14 -1.01
CA GLU A 262 -5.16 -7.25 -1.96
C GLU A 262 -6.02 -8.50 -1.72
N VAL A 263 -6.68 -8.55 -0.58
CA VAL A 263 -7.61 -9.62 -0.17
C VAL A 263 -8.99 -9.09 0.22
N GLY A 264 -9.32 -7.87 -0.20
CA GLY A 264 -10.66 -7.29 -0.11
C GLY A 264 -10.97 -6.47 1.12
N SER A 265 -9.95 -5.97 1.84
CA SER A 265 -10.07 -4.99 2.95
C SER A 265 -10.93 -5.40 4.16
N GLY A 266 -11.45 -6.64 4.21
CA GLY A 266 -12.44 -7.12 5.17
C GLY A 266 -11.89 -7.50 6.56
N THR A 267 -10.85 -6.81 7.04
CA THR A 267 -10.21 -7.08 8.34
C THR A 267 -10.31 -5.87 9.28
N LYS A 268 -9.97 -6.05 10.57
CA LYS A 268 -10.00 -4.94 11.56
C LYS A 268 -9.06 -3.78 11.22
N GLN A 269 -8.07 -3.99 10.37
CA GLN A 269 -7.07 -3.02 9.92
C GLN A 269 -7.24 -2.62 8.45
N GLY A 270 -8.13 -3.24 7.69
CA GLY A 270 -8.42 -2.90 6.30
C GLY A 270 -9.34 -1.68 6.16
N ALA A 271 -9.47 -1.19 4.93
CA ALA A 271 -10.32 -0.03 4.62
C ALA A 271 -11.81 -0.26 4.92
N ALA A 272 -12.29 -1.51 4.95
CA ALA A 272 -13.66 -1.86 5.35
C ALA A 272 -13.90 -1.82 6.87
N SER A 273 -12.84 -1.63 7.67
CA SER A 273 -12.98 -1.51 9.12
C SER A 273 -13.45 -0.10 9.54
N THR A 274 -13.78 0.03 10.81
CA THR A 274 -14.10 1.34 11.42
C THR A 274 -12.85 2.20 11.70
N LEU A 275 -11.64 1.77 11.30
CA LEU A 275 -10.40 2.46 11.66
C LEU A 275 -10.42 3.94 11.29
N LEU A 276 -10.80 4.27 10.06
CA LEU A 276 -10.88 5.66 9.61
C LEU A 276 -11.92 6.44 10.41
N SER A 277 -13.16 5.94 10.49
CA SER A 277 -14.26 6.61 11.21
C SER A 277 -13.95 6.78 12.70
N ASP A 278 -13.38 5.75 13.36
CA ASP A 278 -12.99 5.82 14.77
C ASP A 278 -11.97 6.93 15.01
N VAL A 279 -10.94 7.01 14.14
CA VAL A 279 -9.88 8.02 14.27
C VAL A 279 -10.44 9.43 14.07
N LEU A 280 -11.20 9.67 12.98
CA LEU A 280 -11.78 10.99 12.70
C LEU A 280 -12.75 11.43 13.82
N TRP A 281 -13.59 10.51 14.31
CA TRP A 281 -14.49 10.79 15.43
C TRP A 281 -13.73 11.13 16.71
N ARG A 282 -12.66 10.38 17.04
CA ARG A 282 -11.84 10.62 18.22
C ARG A 282 -11.09 11.94 18.16
N ILE A 283 -10.64 12.35 16.96
CA ILE A 283 -10.04 13.68 16.75
C ILE A 283 -11.07 14.77 17.06
N ASN A 284 -12.25 14.70 16.45
CA ASN A 284 -13.36 15.63 16.70
C ASN A 284 -13.65 15.77 18.21
N LYS A 285 -13.82 14.62 18.89
CA LYS A 285 -14.13 14.57 20.32
C LYS A 285 -13.01 15.15 21.19
N ALA A 286 -11.76 14.85 20.88
CA ALA A 286 -10.61 15.34 21.65
C ALA A 286 -10.39 16.85 21.49
N LEU A 287 -10.83 17.43 20.36
CA LEU A 287 -10.85 18.88 20.12
C LEU A 287 -12.02 19.60 20.79
N GLY A 288 -12.88 18.88 21.54
CA GLY A 288 -14.04 19.45 22.21
C GLY A 288 -15.21 19.81 21.30
N LYS A 289 -15.23 19.24 20.11
CA LYS A 289 -16.29 19.40 19.11
C LYS A 289 -17.42 18.38 19.33
N ASP A 290 -18.64 18.75 18.98
CA ASP A 290 -19.80 17.88 19.13
C ASP A 290 -20.08 17.01 17.91
N GLU A 291 -21.19 16.31 17.91
CA GLU A 291 -21.59 15.42 16.84
C GLU A 291 -21.99 16.16 15.57
N GLU A 292 -22.66 17.30 15.70
CA GLU A 292 -23.05 18.15 14.58
C GLU A 292 -21.80 18.74 13.88
N ASP A 293 -20.80 19.18 14.65
CA ASP A 293 -19.51 19.61 14.12
C ASP A 293 -18.84 18.52 13.30
N PHE A 294 -18.94 17.26 13.73
CA PHE A 294 -18.38 16.11 13.00
C PHE A 294 -19.06 15.90 11.66
N TYR A 295 -20.39 15.87 11.61
CA TYR A 295 -21.11 15.67 10.36
C TYR A 295 -20.87 16.82 9.37
N ARG A 296 -20.80 18.06 9.86
CA ARG A 296 -20.43 19.22 9.05
C ARG A 296 -19.01 19.11 8.51
N ALA A 297 -18.07 18.69 9.33
CA ALA A 297 -16.68 18.48 8.91
C ALA A 297 -16.58 17.41 7.84
N VAL A 298 -17.25 16.24 8.02
CA VAL A 298 -17.28 15.15 7.04
C VAL A 298 -17.88 15.59 5.71
N ALA A 299 -18.98 16.36 5.74
CA ALA A 299 -19.63 16.87 4.53
C ALA A 299 -18.71 17.83 3.71
N GLY A 300 -17.81 18.57 4.39
CA GLY A 300 -16.80 19.40 3.77
C GLY A 300 -15.49 18.69 3.45
N SER A 301 -15.37 17.41 3.77
CA SER A 301 -14.13 16.65 3.63
C SER A 301 -13.91 16.10 2.23
N PHE A 302 -12.65 15.81 1.92
CA PHE A 302 -12.26 15.24 0.64
C PHE A 302 -11.18 14.15 0.84
N MET A 303 -11.28 13.05 0.07
CA MET A 303 -10.32 11.97 0.08
C MET A 303 -9.72 11.72 -1.30
N LEU A 304 -8.40 11.57 -1.36
CA LEU A 304 -7.68 11.00 -2.48
C LEU A 304 -7.45 9.52 -2.17
N SER A 305 -8.11 8.63 -2.88
CA SER A 305 -7.83 7.20 -2.88
C SER A 305 -6.70 6.95 -3.86
N CYS A 306 -5.52 6.72 -3.32
CA CYS A 306 -4.27 6.60 -4.07
C CYS A 306 -3.88 5.12 -4.16
N ASP A 307 -3.94 4.57 -5.35
CA ASP A 307 -3.67 3.17 -5.65
C ASP A 307 -3.25 3.07 -7.13
N ASN A 308 -2.16 2.38 -7.44
CA ASN A 308 -1.56 2.40 -8.76
C ASN A 308 -2.55 2.03 -9.88
N ALA A 309 -2.28 2.46 -11.10
CA ALA A 309 -3.16 2.31 -12.25
C ALA A 309 -2.48 1.52 -13.39
N HIS A 310 -3.27 0.77 -14.16
CA HIS A 310 -2.75 0.05 -15.32
C HIS A 310 -2.39 1.03 -16.45
N ALA A 311 -1.12 1.09 -16.84
CA ALA A 311 -0.69 1.78 -18.05
C ALA A 311 -1.00 0.97 -19.30
N VAL A 312 -1.08 1.64 -20.46
CA VAL A 312 -1.17 0.97 -21.76
C VAL A 312 0.03 0.05 -21.93
N HIS A 313 -0.24 -1.25 -22.10
CA HIS A 313 0.81 -2.23 -22.32
C HIS A 313 1.25 -2.21 -23.79
N PRO A 314 2.55 -2.01 -24.11
CA PRO A 314 3.02 -1.81 -25.47
C PRO A 314 2.69 -2.99 -26.43
N ASN A 315 2.65 -4.22 -25.89
CA ASN A 315 2.35 -5.43 -26.68
C ASN A 315 0.87 -5.82 -26.64
N TYR A 316 0.02 -5.17 -25.81
CA TYR A 316 -1.39 -5.52 -25.60
C TYR A 316 -2.29 -4.27 -25.55
N GLN A 317 -2.06 -3.31 -26.45
CA GLN A 317 -2.79 -2.04 -26.51
C GLN A 317 -4.32 -2.25 -26.56
N GLN A 318 -4.77 -3.33 -27.21
CA GLN A 318 -6.18 -3.70 -27.33
C GLN A 318 -6.84 -4.07 -25.98
N LYS A 319 -6.08 -4.20 -24.90
CA LYS A 319 -6.61 -4.46 -23.55
C LYS A 319 -7.04 -3.19 -22.83
N THR A 320 -6.72 -2.01 -23.37
CA THR A 320 -7.05 -0.71 -22.80
C THR A 320 -8.26 -0.10 -23.54
N ASP A 321 -9.01 0.79 -22.87
CA ASP A 321 -10.06 1.59 -23.54
C ASP A 321 -9.45 2.45 -24.65
N VAL A 322 -10.24 2.73 -25.70
CA VAL A 322 -9.74 3.38 -26.93
C VAL A 322 -9.31 4.83 -26.69
N ASN A 323 -9.96 5.53 -25.76
CA ASN A 323 -9.77 6.98 -25.54
C ASN A 323 -9.29 7.31 -24.12
N ASN A 324 -9.57 6.43 -23.14
CA ASN A 324 -9.18 6.62 -21.74
C ASN A 324 -7.91 5.79 -21.46
N CYS A 325 -6.84 6.23 -22.10
CA CYS A 325 -5.51 5.60 -22.08
C CYS A 325 -4.57 6.41 -21.22
N ASN A 326 -3.67 5.75 -20.50
CA ASN A 326 -2.66 6.42 -19.69
C ASN A 326 -1.29 5.78 -19.90
N TYR A 327 -0.25 6.56 -19.73
CA TYR A 327 1.14 6.20 -20.01
C TYR A 327 2.04 6.61 -18.86
N MET A 328 3.11 5.87 -18.64
CA MET A 328 4.13 6.18 -17.64
C MET A 328 4.83 7.51 -17.98
N ASN A 329 5.18 8.28 -16.95
CA ASN A 329 5.82 9.61 -17.04
C ASN A 329 4.95 10.76 -17.59
N GLU A 330 3.66 10.53 -17.77
CA GLU A 330 2.74 11.53 -18.32
C GLU A 330 1.73 12.07 -17.31
N GLY A 331 1.88 11.75 -16.04
CA GLY A 331 1.09 12.33 -14.95
C GLY A 331 0.18 11.36 -14.21
N ILE A 332 -0.56 11.91 -13.26
CA ILE A 332 -1.44 11.14 -12.37
C ILE A 332 -2.68 10.67 -13.13
N VAL A 333 -3.05 9.42 -12.92
CA VAL A 333 -4.22 8.79 -13.54
C VAL A 333 -5.43 8.97 -12.65
N ILE A 334 -6.49 9.60 -13.18
CA ILE A 334 -7.82 9.63 -12.56
C ILE A 334 -8.60 8.41 -13.06
N LYS A 335 -9.03 7.56 -12.14
CA LYS A 335 -9.75 6.32 -12.43
C LYS A 335 -11.25 6.53 -12.33
N SER A 336 -12.04 6.13 -13.31
CA SER A 336 -13.50 6.16 -13.27
C SER A 336 -14.14 4.85 -13.72
N HIS A 337 -15.28 4.52 -13.10
CA HIS A 337 -16.04 3.32 -13.39
C HIS A 337 -17.53 3.53 -13.19
N ALA A 338 -18.36 3.28 -14.21
CA ALA A 338 -19.81 3.46 -14.15
C ALA A 338 -20.49 2.63 -13.04
N GLY A 339 -19.93 1.45 -12.71
CA GLY A 339 -20.39 0.60 -11.61
C GLY A 339 -19.84 0.98 -10.23
N GLN A 340 -19.23 2.16 -10.09
CA GLN A 340 -18.69 2.72 -8.84
C GLN A 340 -17.69 1.80 -8.11
N LYS A 341 -16.93 1.02 -8.85
CA LYS A 341 -15.77 0.30 -8.31
C LYS A 341 -14.59 1.23 -8.03
N TYR A 342 -14.57 2.37 -8.73
CA TYR A 342 -13.80 3.57 -8.41
C TYR A 342 -14.78 4.66 -8.01
N THR A 343 -14.48 5.41 -6.97
CA THR A 343 -15.38 6.38 -6.35
C THR A 343 -15.52 7.68 -7.13
N SER A 344 -14.69 7.89 -8.14
CA SER A 344 -14.65 9.15 -8.89
C SER A 344 -15.99 9.48 -9.56
N ASP A 345 -16.42 10.73 -9.39
CA ASP A 345 -17.54 11.34 -10.08
C ASP A 345 -17.13 12.69 -10.69
N ALA A 346 -18.03 13.36 -11.37
CA ALA A 346 -17.72 14.63 -12.05
C ALA A 346 -17.27 15.73 -11.07
N VAL A 347 -17.78 15.75 -9.84
CA VAL A 347 -17.43 16.73 -8.81
C VAL A 347 -16.02 16.48 -8.29
N SER A 348 -15.75 15.28 -7.84
CA SER A 348 -14.45 14.91 -7.29
C SER A 348 -13.33 14.98 -8.34
N ILE A 349 -13.61 14.61 -9.58
CA ILE A 349 -12.69 14.79 -10.72
C ILE A 349 -12.37 16.27 -10.95
N ALA A 350 -13.39 17.14 -10.96
CA ALA A 350 -13.19 18.57 -11.20
C ALA A 350 -12.35 19.22 -10.10
N ILE A 351 -12.61 18.89 -8.84
CA ILE A 351 -11.83 19.37 -7.69
C ILE A 351 -10.36 18.94 -7.80
N PHE A 352 -10.12 17.65 -8.05
CA PHE A 352 -8.75 17.15 -8.15
C PHE A 352 -7.99 17.71 -9.35
N LYS A 353 -8.67 17.90 -10.50
CA LYS A 353 -8.06 18.59 -11.66
C LYS A 353 -7.62 20.01 -11.32
N ALA A 354 -8.45 20.77 -10.60
CA ALA A 354 -8.10 22.13 -10.18
C ALA A 354 -6.87 22.14 -9.24
N ILE A 355 -6.76 21.15 -8.33
CA ILE A 355 -5.59 20.96 -7.47
C ILE A 355 -4.34 20.65 -8.30
N CYS A 356 -4.42 19.72 -9.25
CA CYS A 356 -3.30 19.38 -10.12
C CYS A 356 -2.87 20.55 -11.02
N GLU A 357 -3.82 21.33 -11.54
CA GLU A 357 -3.54 22.54 -12.32
C GLU A 357 -2.74 23.55 -11.48
N LYS A 358 -3.15 23.78 -10.23
CA LYS A 358 -2.45 24.67 -9.30
C LYS A 358 -1.06 24.14 -8.92
N ALA A 359 -0.92 22.82 -8.79
CA ALA A 359 0.36 22.15 -8.55
C ALA A 359 1.27 22.08 -9.79
N GLY A 360 0.77 22.38 -10.99
CA GLY A 360 1.49 22.21 -12.27
C GLY A 360 1.73 20.73 -12.63
N VAL A 361 0.84 19.83 -12.18
CA VAL A 361 0.95 18.39 -12.38
C VAL A 361 0.01 17.92 -13.48
N PRO A 362 0.49 17.18 -14.50
CA PRO A 362 -0.36 16.64 -15.54
C PRO A 362 -1.25 15.52 -15.03
N VAL A 363 -2.44 15.39 -15.62
CA VAL A 363 -3.40 14.34 -15.32
C VAL A 363 -3.80 13.56 -16.57
N GLN A 364 -4.07 12.29 -16.39
CA GLN A 364 -4.54 11.36 -17.39
C GLN A 364 -5.84 10.70 -16.90
N PHE A 365 -6.53 10.01 -17.79
CA PHE A 365 -7.77 9.31 -17.45
C PHE A 365 -7.67 7.83 -17.73
N PHE A 366 -8.30 7.05 -16.85
CA PHE A 366 -8.45 5.60 -17.02
C PHE A 366 -9.91 5.20 -16.86
N ALA A 367 -10.38 4.42 -17.82
CA ALA A 367 -11.59 3.62 -17.69
C ALA A 367 -11.29 2.21 -18.20
N ASN A 368 -11.95 1.21 -17.62
CA ASN A 368 -11.85 -0.15 -18.15
C ASN A 368 -12.51 -0.25 -19.51
N ARG A 369 -12.04 -1.16 -20.36
CA ARG A 369 -12.81 -1.57 -21.55
C ARG A 369 -14.22 -2.01 -21.11
N SER A 370 -15.24 -1.68 -21.87
CA SER A 370 -16.64 -1.98 -21.53
C SER A 370 -16.92 -3.47 -21.36
N ASP A 371 -16.10 -4.34 -21.92
CA ASP A 371 -16.17 -5.80 -21.83
C ASP A 371 -15.25 -6.40 -20.73
N ALA A 372 -14.54 -5.56 -19.97
CA ALA A 372 -13.65 -5.98 -18.87
C ALA A 372 -14.31 -5.72 -17.51
N ALA A 373 -14.23 -6.68 -16.61
CA ALA A 373 -14.85 -6.56 -15.29
C ALA A 373 -14.21 -5.48 -14.39
N GLY A 374 -12.95 -5.15 -14.61
CA GLY A 374 -12.18 -4.21 -13.77
C GLY A 374 -11.98 -4.69 -12.33
N GLY A 375 -10.95 -4.16 -11.68
CA GLY A 375 -10.72 -4.28 -10.25
C GLY A 375 -11.58 -3.29 -9.44
N SER A 376 -11.42 -3.29 -8.14
CA SER A 376 -11.91 -2.29 -7.19
C SER A 376 -10.72 -1.75 -6.42
N THR A 377 -10.87 -0.62 -5.77
CA THR A 377 -9.84 0.00 -4.94
C THR A 377 -10.33 0.15 -3.50
N LEU A 378 -9.44 0.56 -2.62
CA LEU A 378 -9.79 0.87 -1.22
C LEU A 378 -10.76 2.06 -1.08
N GLY A 379 -10.87 2.95 -2.08
CA GLY A 379 -11.64 4.18 -2.00
C GLY A 379 -13.13 3.98 -1.78
N ASN A 380 -13.78 3.16 -2.61
CA ASN A 380 -15.21 2.88 -2.46
C ASN A 380 -15.51 2.12 -1.16
N ILE A 381 -14.56 1.35 -0.64
CA ILE A 381 -14.67 0.60 0.61
C ILE A 381 -14.55 1.56 1.81
N ALA A 382 -13.52 2.41 1.84
CA ALA A 382 -13.31 3.40 2.89
C ALA A 382 -14.44 4.44 2.93
N MET A 383 -14.92 4.88 1.77
CA MET A 383 -16.05 5.82 1.65
C MET A 383 -17.36 5.24 2.25
N ALA A 384 -17.55 3.92 2.20
CA ALA A 384 -18.69 3.27 2.86
C ALA A 384 -18.63 3.37 4.40
N GLN A 385 -17.47 3.59 4.98
CA GLN A 385 -17.29 3.79 6.42
C GLN A 385 -17.39 5.27 6.83
N VAL A 386 -16.93 6.18 5.96
CA VAL A 386 -17.03 7.64 6.16
C VAL A 386 -17.38 8.29 4.83
N SER A 387 -18.65 8.66 4.66
CA SER A 387 -19.19 9.17 3.39
C SER A 387 -18.70 10.61 3.12
N MET A 388 -17.61 10.75 2.40
CA MET A 388 -17.05 12.04 1.97
C MET A 388 -16.77 12.02 0.46
N ASN A 389 -16.63 13.21 -0.14
CA ASN A 389 -16.24 13.30 -1.55
C ASN A 389 -14.88 12.63 -1.75
N THR A 390 -14.80 11.73 -2.73
CA THR A 390 -13.61 10.92 -2.96
C THR A 390 -13.30 10.80 -4.44
N VAL A 391 -12.03 10.92 -4.80
CA VAL A 391 -11.52 10.62 -6.15
C VAL A 391 -10.53 9.47 -6.10
N ASP A 392 -10.68 8.50 -6.98
CA ASP A 392 -9.69 7.44 -7.17
C ASP A 392 -8.63 7.88 -8.18
N ILE A 393 -7.40 7.89 -7.72
CA ILE A 393 -6.23 8.25 -8.52
C ILE A 393 -5.15 7.19 -8.38
N GLY A 394 -4.18 7.22 -9.29
CA GLY A 394 -3.05 6.30 -9.18
C GLY A 394 -1.89 6.68 -10.08
N LEU A 395 -0.78 6.00 -9.92
CA LEU A 395 0.40 6.14 -10.77
C LEU A 395 0.41 5.03 -11.82
N PRO A 396 0.69 5.37 -13.09
CA PRO A 396 0.66 4.39 -14.17
C PRO A 396 1.80 3.40 -14.05
N GLN A 397 1.47 2.11 -14.13
CA GLN A 397 2.47 1.04 -14.08
C GLN A 397 2.15 -0.10 -15.05
N LEU A 398 3.18 -0.88 -15.38
CA LEU A 398 3.09 -2.16 -16.07
C LEU A 398 3.36 -3.30 -15.11
N ALA A 399 2.87 -4.48 -15.45
CA ALA A 399 3.08 -5.71 -14.70
C ALA A 399 2.62 -5.62 -13.23
N MET A 400 1.54 -4.88 -12.95
CA MET A 400 0.88 -4.87 -11.63
C MET A 400 0.66 -6.29 -11.11
N HIS A 401 0.96 -6.53 -9.84
CA HIS A 401 0.94 -7.86 -9.20
C HIS A 401 2.01 -8.86 -9.68
N SER A 402 3.00 -8.39 -10.45
CA SER A 402 4.23 -9.14 -10.70
C SER A 402 5.10 -9.14 -9.43
N ALA A 403 5.96 -10.14 -9.28
CA ALA A 403 7.02 -10.08 -8.28
C ALA A 403 8.03 -8.92 -8.54
N TYR A 404 7.97 -8.29 -9.73
CA TYR A 404 8.84 -7.19 -10.13
C TYR A 404 8.09 -6.31 -11.14
N GLU A 405 7.59 -5.19 -10.69
CA GLU A 405 6.70 -4.27 -11.40
C GLU A 405 7.48 -3.13 -12.06
N THR A 406 6.83 -2.35 -12.93
CA THR A 406 7.49 -1.25 -13.66
C THR A 406 6.63 -0.01 -13.69
N SER A 407 7.20 1.14 -13.32
CA SER A 407 6.57 2.48 -13.34
C SER A 407 7.48 3.50 -14.02
N GLY A 408 6.95 4.71 -14.25
CA GLY A 408 7.73 5.84 -14.73
C GLY A 408 8.50 6.54 -13.61
N VAL A 409 9.69 7.04 -13.92
CA VAL A 409 10.55 7.72 -12.92
C VAL A 409 10.01 9.07 -12.48
N LYS A 410 9.13 9.72 -13.27
CA LYS A 410 8.55 11.03 -12.96
C LYS A 410 7.30 10.95 -12.09
N ASP A 411 6.56 9.85 -12.20
CA ASP A 411 5.20 9.74 -11.69
C ASP A 411 5.11 9.89 -10.17
N THR A 412 6.08 9.34 -9.42
CA THR A 412 6.16 9.52 -7.96
C THR A 412 6.24 11.01 -7.57
N GLY A 413 7.06 11.78 -8.30
CA GLY A 413 7.20 13.22 -8.06
C GLY A 413 5.90 13.98 -8.32
N TYR A 414 5.16 13.61 -9.35
CA TYR A 414 3.85 14.22 -9.64
C TYR A 414 2.85 14.01 -8.49
N LEU A 415 2.78 12.80 -7.93
CA LEU A 415 1.87 12.54 -6.82
C LEU A 415 2.31 13.24 -5.52
N ILE A 416 3.62 13.38 -5.27
CA ILE A 416 4.13 14.17 -4.13
C ILE A 416 3.64 15.62 -4.24
N GLU A 417 3.83 16.28 -5.39
CA GLU A 417 3.45 17.69 -5.58
C GLU A 417 1.92 17.89 -5.55
N ALA A 418 1.14 17.01 -6.18
CA ALA A 418 -0.31 17.07 -6.13
C ALA A 418 -0.85 16.85 -4.71
N SER A 419 -0.31 15.88 -3.97
CA SER A 419 -0.71 15.63 -2.57
C SER A 419 -0.31 16.79 -1.66
N LYS A 420 0.85 17.39 -1.85
CA LYS A 420 1.28 18.59 -1.13
C LYS A 420 0.30 19.75 -1.35
N GLU A 421 -0.08 20.03 -2.60
CA GLU A 421 -1.06 21.06 -2.92
C GLU A 421 -2.43 20.74 -2.31
N PHE A 422 -2.90 19.49 -2.41
CA PHE A 422 -4.12 19.02 -1.77
C PHE A 422 -4.15 19.29 -0.27
N TYR A 423 -3.07 19.01 0.43
CA TYR A 423 -2.98 19.26 1.87
C TYR A 423 -2.76 20.74 2.22
N SER A 424 -2.36 21.56 1.26
CA SER A 424 -2.14 23.00 1.45
C SER A 424 -3.37 23.84 1.13
N CYS A 425 -4.26 23.38 0.25
CA CYS A 425 -5.51 24.07 -0.05
C CYS A 425 -6.58 23.82 1.03
N HIS A 426 -7.60 24.65 1.06
CA HIS A 426 -8.81 24.46 1.84
C HIS A 426 -10.00 24.26 0.90
N ILE A 427 -10.64 23.11 0.98
CA ILE A 427 -11.85 22.78 0.22
C ILE A 427 -13.04 23.06 1.15
N LYS A 428 -13.94 23.97 0.74
CA LYS A 428 -15.16 24.33 1.46
C LYS A 428 -16.38 23.92 0.66
N ALA A 429 -17.24 23.08 1.24
CA ALA A 429 -18.55 22.80 0.69
C ALA A 429 -19.46 24.03 0.97
N ALA A 430 -19.86 24.74 -0.06
CA ALA A 430 -20.79 25.87 0.02
C ALA A 430 -22.26 25.48 -0.25
N GLY A 431 -22.49 24.22 -0.69
CA GLY A 431 -23.78 23.62 -0.97
C GLY A 431 -23.61 22.28 -1.65
N ASP A 432 -24.70 21.57 -1.93
CA ASP A 432 -24.65 20.32 -2.68
C ASP A 432 -24.13 20.60 -4.12
N GLY A 433 -22.98 20.03 -4.44
CA GLY A 433 -22.29 20.24 -5.71
C GLY A 433 -21.62 21.62 -5.88
N LEU A 434 -21.52 22.44 -4.83
CA LEU A 434 -20.87 23.74 -4.85
C LEU A 434 -19.67 23.75 -3.88
N PHE A 435 -18.46 23.88 -4.42
CA PHE A 435 -17.20 23.89 -3.67
C PHE A 435 -16.35 25.11 -3.98
N GLU A 436 -15.73 25.65 -2.94
CA GLU A 436 -14.70 26.67 -3.03
C GLU A 436 -13.35 26.04 -2.72
N ILE A 437 -12.31 26.35 -3.50
CA ILE A 437 -10.93 25.86 -3.30
C ILE A 437 -10.04 27.09 -3.09
N ALA A 438 -9.51 27.27 -1.89
CA ALA A 438 -8.70 28.42 -1.48
C ALA A 438 -7.22 28.04 -1.22
#